data_4747678a5810cdb9650656be4f2ac2d7
#
_entry.id   4747678a5810cdb9650656be4f2ac2d7
#
_cell.length_a   1.000
_cell.length_b   1.000
_cell.length_c   1.000
_cell.angle_alpha   90.00
_cell.angle_beta   90.00
_cell.angle_gamma   90.00
#
_symmetry.space_group_name_H-M   'P 1'
#
loop_
_entity.id
_entity.type
_entity.pdbx_description
1 polymer ?
#
loop_
_entity_poly.entity_id
_entity_poly.type
_entity_poly.pdbx_seq_one_letter_code
_entity_poly.pdbx_strand_id
1 'polypeptide(L)'
;MSRRGGWWGVAFVLTLSVGAAMVSLPTATESGRQINAFYTAHPAVILVQQLLAIVALGFLIAFAVALGARRRRSLMIATVILAITELATNIPPAILALTNLGPDSAHALTVFEDIADMALSLSIGVFAVAATMGQVAWVRAAGLLVAAISLVRVVVTPFSVRALDVVAPIAFLVLILILSVRVLLGRDRRTLIGVAHR
;
A
#
# COMPACT_ATOMS: atom_id res chain seq x y z
N MET A 1 -7.03 17.08 15.29
CA MET A 1 -6.96 16.45 13.95
C MET A 1 -8.00 17.10 13.05
N SER A 2 -7.66 17.54 11.84
CA SER A 2 -8.65 18.13 10.93
C SER A 2 -9.48 17.04 10.27
N ARG A 3 -10.79 17.27 10.05
CA ARG A 3 -11.66 16.36 9.27
C ARG A 3 -11.07 16.06 7.89
N ARG A 4 -10.32 17.01 7.30
CA ARG A 4 -9.62 16.82 6.02
C ARG A 4 -8.66 15.63 6.04
N GLY A 5 -8.10 15.27 7.20
CA GLY A 5 -7.18 14.14 7.31
C GLY A 5 -7.78 12.79 6.92
N GLY A 6 -9.05 12.54 7.20
CA GLY A 6 -9.71 11.29 6.81
C GLY A 6 -9.94 11.17 5.30
N TRP A 7 -10.15 12.27 4.60
CA TRP A 7 -10.32 12.27 3.14
C TRP A 7 -9.07 11.83 2.39
N TRP A 8 -7.86 12.08 2.95
CA TRP A 8 -6.62 11.58 2.34
C TRP A 8 -6.56 10.06 2.31
N GLY A 9 -7.03 9.39 3.36
CA GLY A 9 -7.09 7.92 3.35
C GLY A 9 -8.14 7.38 2.38
N VAL A 10 -9.29 8.04 2.23
CA VAL A 10 -10.29 7.67 1.21
C VAL A 10 -9.72 7.87 -0.20
N ALA A 11 -9.06 9.02 -0.47
CA ALA A 11 -8.43 9.30 -1.74
C ALA A 11 -7.35 8.26 -2.09
N PHE A 12 -6.52 7.87 -1.10
CA PHE A 12 -5.56 6.77 -1.25
C PHE A 12 -6.23 5.49 -1.74
N VAL A 13 -7.27 5.04 -1.02
CA VAL A 13 -7.97 3.79 -1.35
C VAL A 13 -8.55 3.83 -2.76
N LEU A 14 -9.24 4.92 -3.12
CA LEU A 14 -9.85 5.05 -4.45
C LEU A 14 -8.78 5.06 -5.56
N THR A 15 -7.72 5.86 -5.40
CA THR A 15 -6.67 5.99 -6.41
C THR A 15 -5.94 4.66 -6.61
N LEU A 16 -5.56 3.98 -5.52
CA LEU A 16 -4.88 2.69 -5.60
C LEU A 16 -5.79 1.61 -6.19
N SER A 17 -7.08 1.57 -5.83
CA SER A 17 -8.04 0.62 -6.41
C SER A 17 -8.23 0.81 -7.91
N VAL A 18 -8.27 2.06 -8.38
CA VAL A 18 -8.33 2.35 -9.83
C VAL A 18 -7.07 1.85 -10.52
N GLY A 19 -5.88 2.15 -9.99
CA GLY A 19 -4.62 1.67 -10.54
C GLY A 19 -4.58 0.14 -10.61
N ALA A 20 -4.90 -0.54 -9.51
CA ALA A 20 -4.88 -2.00 -9.44
C ALA A 20 -5.88 -2.70 -10.41
N ALA A 21 -6.96 -2.00 -10.79
CA ALA A 21 -7.94 -2.53 -11.74
C ALA A 21 -7.55 -2.37 -13.22
N MET A 22 -6.49 -1.63 -13.54
CA MET A 22 -6.12 -1.31 -14.92
C MET A 22 -5.51 -2.52 -15.66
N VAL A 23 -4.46 -3.10 -15.11
CA VAL A 23 -3.76 -4.24 -15.70
C VAL A 23 -3.05 -5.06 -14.62
N SER A 24 -3.00 -6.38 -14.82
CA SER A 24 -2.22 -7.28 -13.96
C SER A 24 -0.83 -7.44 -14.57
N LEU A 25 0.19 -7.08 -13.79
CA LEU A 25 1.59 -7.20 -14.24
C LEU A 25 2.04 -8.66 -14.25
N PRO A 26 2.95 -9.05 -15.17
CA PRO A 26 3.54 -10.38 -15.19
C PRO A 26 4.44 -10.58 -13.96
N THR A 27 4.64 -11.82 -13.55
CA THR A 27 5.52 -12.21 -12.45
C THR A 27 6.78 -12.91 -12.95
N ALA A 28 7.79 -13.08 -12.11
CA ALA A 28 9.02 -13.81 -12.46
C ALA A 28 8.81 -15.30 -12.77
N THR A 29 7.60 -15.84 -12.60
CA THR A 29 7.25 -17.19 -13.03
C THR A 29 7.07 -17.29 -14.54
N GLU A 30 6.91 -16.16 -15.23
CA GLU A 30 6.78 -16.09 -16.68
C GLU A 30 8.16 -16.00 -17.35
N SER A 31 8.24 -16.41 -18.62
CA SER A 31 9.49 -16.30 -19.36
C SER A 31 9.81 -14.83 -19.68
N GLY A 32 11.09 -14.46 -19.72
CA GLY A 32 11.51 -13.11 -20.05
C GLY A 32 10.97 -12.61 -21.40
N ARG A 33 10.71 -13.52 -22.37
CA ARG A 33 10.07 -13.16 -23.64
C ARG A 33 8.60 -12.74 -23.45
N GLN A 34 7.86 -13.44 -22.62
CA GLN A 34 6.46 -13.11 -22.32
C GLN A 34 6.38 -11.78 -21.57
N ILE A 35 7.25 -11.58 -20.55
CA ILE A 35 7.37 -10.33 -19.81
C ILE A 35 7.65 -9.17 -20.79
N ASN A 36 8.69 -9.28 -21.61
CA ASN A 36 9.06 -8.21 -22.55
C ASN A 36 7.93 -7.91 -23.57
N ALA A 37 7.28 -8.94 -24.09
CA ALA A 37 6.14 -8.78 -25.02
C ALA A 37 4.98 -8.04 -24.34
N PHE A 38 4.67 -8.36 -23.08
CA PHE A 38 3.61 -7.70 -22.30
C PHE A 38 3.88 -6.20 -22.12
N TYR A 39 5.09 -5.83 -21.66
CA TYR A 39 5.45 -4.43 -21.45
C TYR A 39 5.51 -3.62 -22.75
N THR A 40 5.96 -4.25 -23.84
CA THR A 40 5.95 -3.64 -25.19
C THR A 40 4.53 -3.40 -25.71
N ALA A 41 3.58 -4.27 -25.37
CA ALA A 41 2.19 -4.14 -25.82
C ALA A 41 1.38 -3.11 -25.03
N HIS A 42 1.73 -2.84 -23.75
CA HIS A 42 0.89 -2.05 -22.85
C HIS A 42 1.61 -0.88 -22.16
N PRO A 43 2.59 -0.18 -22.77
CA PRO A 43 3.46 0.77 -22.06
C PRO A 43 2.68 1.92 -21.43
N ALA A 44 1.73 2.52 -22.15
CA ALA A 44 0.96 3.67 -21.68
C ALA A 44 0.08 3.32 -20.47
N VAL A 45 -0.57 2.15 -20.48
CA VAL A 45 -1.43 1.70 -19.37
C VAL A 45 -0.59 1.47 -18.10
N ILE A 46 0.57 0.84 -18.27
CA ILE A 46 1.49 0.58 -17.17
C ILE A 46 2.01 1.89 -16.56
N LEU A 47 2.44 2.84 -17.39
CA LEU A 47 2.92 4.14 -16.90
C LEU A 47 1.84 4.93 -16.15
N VAL A 48 0.58 4.89 -16.63
CA VAL A 48 -0.54 5.51 -15.92
C VAL A 48 -0.79 4.80 -14.59
N GLN A 49 -0.73 3.47 -14.54
CA GLN A 49 -0.85 2.69 -13.31
C GLN A 49 0.23 3.07 -12.30
N GLN A 50 1.51 3.15 -12.71
CA GLN A 50 2.61 3.56 -11.84
C GLN A 50 2.44 5.01 -11.33
N LEU A 51 1.98 5.92 -12.20
CA LEU A 51 1.67 7.29 -11.79
C LEU A 51 0.57 7.33 -10.72
N LEU A 52 -0.50 6.56 -10.90
CA LEU A 52 -1.57 6.45 -9.90
C LEU A 52 -1.05 5.88 -8.57
N ALA A 53 -0.16 4.91 -8.59
CA ALA A 53 0.46 4.37 -7.37
C ALA A 53 1.29 5.45 -6.62
N ILE A 54 2.07 6.27 -7.34
CA ILE A 54 2.83 7.39 -6.76
C ILE A 54 1.88 8.45 -6.17
N VAL A 55 0.79 8.80 -6.87
CA VAL A 55 -0.22 9.73 -6.36
C VAL A 55 -0.91 9.17 -5.12
N ALA A 56 -1.27 7.88 -5.14
CA ALA A 56 -1.83 7.20 -3.98
C ALA A 56 -0.87 7.22 -2.79
N LEU A 57 0.42 6.97 -3.00
CA LEU A 57 1.44 7.07 -1.97
C LEU A 57 1.48 8.48 -1.33
N GLY A 58 1.36 9.54 -2.14
CA GLY A 58 1.25 10.91 -1.64
C GLY A 58 0.05 11.10 -0.70
N PHE A 59 -1.11 10.54 -1.05
CA PHE A 59 -2.29 10.55 -0.20
C PHE A 59 -2.10 9.74 1.09
N LEU A 60 -1.43 8.59 1.02
CA LEU A 60 -1.12 7.77 2.20
C LEU A 60 -0.19 8.51 3.17
N ILE A 61 0.84 9.19 2.67
CA ILE A 61 1.74 10.01 3.49
C ILE A 61 0.96 11.14 4.17
N ALA A 62 0.11 11.86 3.43
CA ALA A 62 -0.73 12.91 3.98
C ALA A 62 -1.69 12.37 5.05
N PHE A 63 -2.25 11.17 4.83
CA PHE A 63 -3.07 10.47 5.81
C PHE A 63 -2.29 10.08 7.07
N ALA A 64 -1.09 9.51 6.92
CA ALA A 64 -0.22 9.15 8.05
C ALA A 64 0.14 10.39 8.91
N VAL A 65 0.43 11.52 8.26
CA VAL A 65 0.63 12.81 8.96
C VAL A 65 -0.62 13.23 9.75
N ALA A 66 -1.80 13.05 9.16
CA ALA A 66 -3.07 13.35 9.83
C ALA A 66 -3.35 12.40 11.00
N LEU A 67 -2.90 11.14 10.94
CA LEU A 67 -2.94 10.18 12.05
C LEU A 67 -1.96 10.52 13.17
N GLY A 68 -1.05 11.47 12.96
CA GLY A 68 -0.09 11.93 13.97
C GLY A 68 1.33 11.38 13.79
N ALA A 69 1.74 11.01 12.57
CA ALA A 69 3.09 10.52 12.29
C ALA A 69 4.18 11.48 12.78
N ARG A 70 3.97 12.80 12.69
CA ARG A 70 4.91 13.82 13.21
C ARG A 70 5.16 13.73 14.72
N ARG A 71 4.21 13.19 15.50
CA ARG A 71 4.28 13.06 16.95
C ARG A 71 4.64 11.65 17.41
N ARG A 72 4.51 10.66 16.53
CA ARG A 72 4.73 9.23 16.81
C ARG A 72 5.84 8.71 15.89
N ARG A 73 7.05 8.62 16.46
CA ARG A 73 8.26 8.20 15.72
C ARG A 73 8.08 6.84 15.00
N SER A 74 7.43 5.88 15.66
CA SER A 74 7.16 4.56 15.06
C SER A 74 6.30 4.64 13.80
N LEU A 75 5.23 5.45 13.81
CA LEU A 75 4.38 5.64 12.65
C LEU A 75 5.12 6.39 11.52
N MET A 76 5.95 7.37 11.86
CA MET A 76 6.77 8.08 10.90
C MET A 76 7.76 7.13 10.20
N ILE A 77 8.49 6.33 10.98
CA ILE A 77 9.45 5.35 10.43
C ILE A 77 8.72 4.34 9.55
N ALA A 78 7.60 3.77 10.02
CA ALA A 78 6.80 2.82 9.25
C ALA A 78 6.29 3.43 7.92
N THR A 79 5.88 4.71 7.93
CA THR A 79 5.44 5.42 6.71
C THR A 79 6.60 5.60 5.73
N VAL A 80 7.79 5.94 6.21
CA VAL A 80 8.98 6.11 5.36
C VAL A 80 9.40 4.77 4.75
N ILE A 81 9.44 3.69 5.54
CA ILE A 81 9.78 2.35 5.04
C ILE A 81 8.78 1.94 3.97
N LEU A 82 7.47 2.10 4.23
CA LEU A 82 6.42 1.78 3.27
C LEU A 82 6.57 2.60 1.98
N ALA A 83 6.90 3.89 2.08
CA ALA A 83 7.10 4.74 0.91
C ALA A 83 8.30 4.31 0.07
N ILE A 84 9.40 3.92 0.71
CA ILE A 84 10.59 3.43 0.00
C ILE A 84 10.31 2.11 -0.70
N THR A 85 9.64 1.16 -0.05
CA THR A 85 9.31 -0.13 -0.64
C THR A 85 8.29 0.01 -1.77
N GLU A 86 7.29 0.88 -1.63
CA GLU A 86 6.33 1.20 -2.71
C GLU A 86 7.05 1.79 -3.92
N LEU A 87 7.97 2.73 -3.74
CA LEU A 87 8.74 3.27 -4.86
C LEU A 87 9.63 2.18 -5.50
N ALA A 88 10.18 1.27 -4.72
CA ALA A 88 10.99 0.17 -5.24
C ALA A 88 10.17 -0.78 -6.14
N THR A 89 8.90 -1.04 -5.82
CA THR A 89 8.00 -1.85 -6.67
C THR A 89 7.58 -1.12 -7.95
N ASN A 90 7.55 0.21 -7.94
CA ASN A 90 7.13 1.01 -9.10
C ASN A 90 8.24 1.23 -10.14
N ILE A 91 9.52 1.18 -9.73
CA ILE A 91 10.66 1.48 -10.62
C ILE A 91 10.80 0.44 -11.75
N PRO A 92 10.83 -0.88 -11.50
CA PRO A 92 11.02 -1.88 -12.57
C PRO A 92 9.96 -1.85 -13.65
N PRO A 93 8.63 -1.83 -13.35
CA PRO A 93 7.59 -1.70 -14.36
C PRO A 93 7.71 -0.43 -15.19
N ALA A 94 8.07 0.70 -14.57
CA ALA A 94 8.28 1.96 -15.29
C ALA A 94 9.48 1.87 -16.25
N ILE A 95 10.59 1.27 -15.83
CA ILE A 95 11.76 1.05 -16.71
C ILE A 95 11.37 0.14 -17.87
N LEU A 96 10.69 -0.99 -17.62
CA LEU A 96 10.27 -1.93 -18.63
C LEU A 96 9.29 -1.31 -19.65
N ALA A 97 8.40 -0.44 -19.20
CA ALA A 97 7.46 0.28 -20.05
C ALA A 97 8.10 1.38 -20.90
N LEU A 98 9.21 1.97 -20.43
CA LEU A 98 9.92 3.07 -21.11
C LEU A 98 11.05 2.58 -22.04
N THR A 99 11.55 1.35 -21.82
CA THR A 99 12.74 0.85 -22.51
C THR A 99 12.46 -0.51 -23.14
N ASN A 100 13.00 -0.74 -24.33
CA ASN A 100 12.94 -2.04 -24.99
C ASN A 100 14.17 -2.86 -24.57
N LEU A 101 14.09 -3.49 -23.39
CA LEU A 101 15.15 -4.35 -22.87
C LEU A 101 15.06 -5.76 -23.45
N GLY A 102 16.20 -6.47 -23.46
CA GLY A 102 16.19 -7.89 -23.83
C GLY A 102 15.49 -8.77 -22.80
N PRO A 103 15.07 -10.01 -23.18
CA PRO A 103 14.31 -10.90 -22.30
C PRO A 103 14.96 -11.18 -20.94
N ASP A 104 16.28 -11.32 -20.90
CA ASP A 104 17.00 -11.62 -19.66
C ASP A 104 16.94 -10.44 -18.68
N SER A 105 17.10 -9.20 -19.19
CA SER A 105 16.99 -8.00 -18.39
C SER A 105 15.55 -7.77 -17.91
N ALA A 106 14.56 -8.06 -18.75
CA ALA A 106 13.16 -7.96 -18.37
C ALA A 106 12.84 -8.94 -17.24
N HIS A 107 13.30 -10.18 -17.34
CA HIS A 107 13.13 -11.17 -16.27
C HIS A 107 13.82 -10.74 -14.96
N ALA A 108 15.07 -10.26 -15.04
CA ALA A 108 15.80 -9.82 -13.86
C ALA A 108 15.12 -8.65 -13.12
N LEU A 109 14.56 -7.67 -13.86
CA LEU A 109 13.79 -6.57 -13.29
C LEU A 109 12.48 -7.04 -12.63
N THR A 110 11.79 -8.01 -13.22
CA THR A 110 10.59 -8.60 -12.62
C THR A 110 10.90 -9.39 -11.36
N VAL A 111 12.03 -10.14 -11.32
CA VAL A 111 12.51 -10.76 -10.08
C VAL A 111 12.77 -9.72 -8.98
N PHE A 112 13.39 -8.59 -9.33
CA PHE A 112 13.59 -7.50 -8.38
C PHE A 112 12.25 -6.91 -7.89
N GLU A 113 11.28 -6.73 -8.79
CA GLU A 113 9.93 -6.26 -8.45
C GLU A 113 9.24 -7.22 -7.46
N ASP A 114 9.28 -8.54 -7.72
CA ASP A 114 8.70 -9.55 -6.83
C ASP A 114 9.33 -9.50 -5.42
N ILE A 115 10.66 -9.32 -5.33
CA ILE A 115 11.36 -9.16 -4.04
C ILE A 115 10.93 -7.86 -3.35
N ALA A 116 10.82 -6.76 -4.10
CA ALA A 116 10.38 -5.47 -3.57
C ALA A 116 8.92 -5.55 -3.09
N ASP A 117 8.04 -6.30 -3.76
CA ASP A 117 6.66 -6.53 -3.36
C ASP A 117 6.55 -7.34 -2.05
N MET A 118 7.43 -8.34 -1.84
CA MET A 118 7.54 -9.00 -0.54
C MET A 118 7.95 -8.01 0.57
N ALA A 119 8.92 -7.13 0.31
CA ALA A 119 9.33 -6.10 1.26
C ALA A 119 8.21 -5.09 1.52
N LEU A 120 7.45 -4.71 0.47
CA LEU A 120 6.25 -3.88 0.59
C LEU A 120 5.20 -4.55 1.49
N SER A 121 4.95 -5.84 1.32
CA SER A 121 4.02 -6.59 2.17
C SER A 121 4.41 -6.55 3.64
N LEU A 122 5.69 -6.73 3.97
CA LEU A 122 6.19 -6.59 5.34
C LEU A 122 6.02 -5.16 5.86
N SER A 123 6.31 -4.16 5.04
CA SER A 123 6.18 -2.75 5.42
C SER A 123 4.73 -2.34 5.66
N ILE A 124 3.77 -2.90 4.92
CA ILE A 124 2.33 -2.78 5.17
C ILE A 124 1.98 -3.32 6.56
N GLY A 125 2.49 -4.49 6.92
CA GLY A 125 2.29 -5.06 8.25
C GLY A 125 2.82 -4.16 9.37
N VAL A 126 4.05 -3.65 9.22
CA VAL A 126 4.67 -2.71 10.17
C VAL A 126 3.85 -1.41 10.28
N PHE A 127 3.42 -0.86 9.15
CA PHE A 127 2.57 0.34 9.13
C PHE A 127 1.23 0.09 9.81
N ALA A 128 0.56 -1.04 9.54
CA ALA A 128 -0.73 -1.40 10.13
C ALA A 128 -0.66 -1.45 11.66
N VAL A 129 0.39 -2.08 12.22
CA VAL A 129 0.63 -2.10 13.66
C VAL A 129 0.87 -0.67 14.18
N ALA A 130 1.79 0.07 13.57
CA ALA A 130 2.15 1.41 14.01
C ALA A 130 0.97 2.40 13.95
N ALA A 131 0.13 2.31 12.91
CA ALA A 131 -1.03 3.17 12.71
C ALA A 131 -2.14 2.89 13.74
N THR A 132 -2.27 1.64 14.19
CA THR A 132 -3.31 1.21 15.13
C THR A 132 -2.86 1.25 16.59
N MET A 133 -1.58 1.46 16.90
CA MET A 133 -1.09 1.68 18.26
C MET A 133 -1.83 2.84 18.92
N GLY A 134 -2.34 2.62 20.14
CA GLY A 134 -3.10 3.62 20.89
C GLY A 134 -4.55 3.81 20.43
N GLN A 135 -5.02 3.00 19.48
CA GLN A 135 -6.44 2.91 19.12
C GLN A 135 -7.19 1.95 20.07
N VAL A 136 -8.54 1.94 19.97
CA VAL A 136 -9.37 0.99 20.72
C VAL A 136 -9.04 -0.45 20.34
N ALA A 137 -9.36 -1.40 21.23
CA ALA A 137 -8.92 -2.80 21.12
C ALA A 137 -9.24 -3.45 19.76
N TRP A 138 -10.45 -3.28 19.25
CA TRP A 138 -10.85 -3.90 17.98
C TRP A 138 -10.08 -3.33 16.78
N VAL A 139 -9.71 -2.03 16.77
CA VAL A 139 -8.89 -1.43 15.70
C VAL A 139 -7.45 -1.95 15.77
N ARG A 140 -6.91 -2.13 16.98
CA ARG A 140 -5.60 -2.79 17.14
C ARG A 140 -5.62 -4.23 16.65
N ALA A 141 -6.70 -4.97 16.97
CA ALA A 141 -6.87 -6.34 16.46
C ALA A 141 -6.92 -6.36 14.93
N ALA A 142 -7.63 -5.43 14.29
CA ALA A 142 -7.64 -5.28 12.83
C ALA A 142 -6.23 -5.00 12.27
N GLY A 143 -5.46 -4.11 12.89
CA GLY A 143 -4.07 -3.84 12.48
C GLY A 143 -3.15 -5.05 12.62
N LEU A 144 -3.28 -5.81 13.72
CA LEU A 144 -2.53 -7.05 13.91
C LEU A 144 -2.95 -8.13 12.90
N LEU A 145 -4.22 -8.22 12.56
CA LEU A 145 -4.71 -9.14 11.53
C LEU A 145 -4.11 -8.81 10.16
N VAL A 146 -4.09 -7.54 9.76
CA VAL A 146 -3.44 -7.11 8.52
C VAL A 146 -1.95 -7.46 8.54
N ALA A 147 -1.25 -7.23 9.65
CA ALA A 147 0.16 -7.59 9.77
C ALA A 147 0.39 -9.10 9.66
N ALA A 148 -0.47 -9.92 10.29
CA ALA A 148 -0.40 -11.37 10.18
C ALA A 148 -0.65 -11.86 8.74
N ILE A 149 -1.67 -11.32 8.05
CA ILE A 149 -1.95 -11.65 6.65
C ILE A 149 -0.76 -11.26 5.76
N SER A 150 -0.17 -10.08 5.96
CA SER A 150 0.99 -9.60 5.20
C SER A 150 2.21 -10.52 5.42
N LEU A 151 2.45 -10.95 6.66
CA LEU A 151 3.54 -11.88 6.97
C LEU A 151 3.31 -13.26 6.33
N VAL A 152 2.09 -13.80 6.45
CA VAL A 152 1.73 -15.08 5.83
C VAL A 152 1.89 -14.99 4.32
N ARG A 153 1.46 -13.90 3.67
CA ARG A 153 1.67 -13.68 2.23
C ARG A 153 3.13 -13.86 1.85
N VAL A 154 4.05 -13.18 2.54
CA VAL A 154 5.50 -13.27 2.25
C VAL A 154 6.02 -14.71 2.37
N VAL A 155 5.58 -15.43 3.42
CA VAL A 155 6.00 -16.82 3.65
C VAL A 155 5.48 -17.78 2.56
N VAL A 156 4.27 -17.54 2.04
CA VAL A 156 3.64 -18.47 1.08
C VAL A 156 3.83 -18.06 -0.38
N THR A 157 4.32 -16.86 -0.68
CA THR A 157 4.62 -16.39 -2.05
C THR A 157 5.46 -17.40 -2.84
N PRO A 158 6.55 -18.02 -2.28
CA PRO A 158 7.33 -19.02 -2.98
C PRO A 158 6.54 -20.30 -3.35
N PHE A 159 5.39 -20.54 -2.70
CA PHE A 159 4.52 -21.71 -2.94
C PHE A 159 3.38 -21.41 -3.90
N SER A 160 3.39 -20.24 -4.58
CA SER A 160 2.42 -19.83 -5.60
C SER A 160 0.96 -19.77 -5.11
N VAL A 161 0.72 -19.42 -3.84
CA VAL A 161 -0.61 -19.26 -3.25
C VAL A 161 -1.20 -17.91 -3.64
N ARG A 162 -1.76 -17.79 -4.83
CA ARG A 162 -2.28 -16.53 -5.42
C ARG A 162 -3.42 -15.87 -4.62
N ALA A 163 -4.15 -16.62 -3.80
CA ALA A 163 -5.27 -16.05 -3.03
C ALA A 163 -4.83 -14.89 -2.11
N LEU A 164 -3.62 -14.94 -1.55
CA LEU A 164 -3.12 -13.91 -0.65
C LEU A 164 -2.64 -12.64 -1.38
N ASP A 165 -2.35 -12.73 -2.69
CA ASP A 165 -2.01 -11.55 -3.50
C ASP A 165 -3.20 -10.60 -3.64
N VAL A 166 -4.41 -11.11 -3.48
CA VAL A 166 -5.65 -10.32 -3.48
C VAL A 166 -6.09 -9.96 -2.06
N VAL A 167 -6.03 -10.93 -1.13
CA VAL A 167 -6.55 -10.75 0.24
C VAL A 167 -5.73 -9.73 1.04
N ALA A 168 -4.39 -9.75 0.92
CA ALA A 168 -3.53 -8.87 1.71
C ALA A 168 -3.72 -7.38 1.35
N PRO A 169 -3.69 -6.96 0.07
CA PRO A 169 -4.00 -5.58 -0.31
C PRO A 169 -5.41 -5.15 0.12
N ILE A 170 -6.43 -5.99 -0.09
CA ILE A 170 -7.81 -5.67 0.31
C ILE A 170 -7.90 -5.46 1.82
N ALA A 171 -7.30 -6.32 2.63
CA ALA A 171 -7.29 -6.17 4.09
C ALA A 171 -6.63 -4.84 4.51
N PHE A 172 -5.55 -4.43 3.84
CA PHE A 172 -4.91 -3.15 4.08
C PHE A 172 -5.81 -1.97 3.69
N LEU A 173 -6.44 -2.00 2.51
CA LEU A 173 -7.36 -0.95 2.07
C LEU A 173 -8.54 -0.78 3.03
N VAL A 174 -9.12 -1.90 3.50
CA VAL A 174 -10.19 -1.90 4.50
C VAL A 174 -9.71 -1.26 5.82
N LEU A 175 -8.50 -1.58 6.29
CA LEU A 175 -7.93 -0.95 7.48
C LEU A 175 -7.79 0.57 7.30
N ILE A 176 -7.29 1.03 6.16
CA ILE A 176 -7.17 2.47 5.86
C ILE A 176 -8.55 3.14 5.86
N LEU A 177 -9.58 2.51 5.28
CA LEU A 177 -10.96 3.03 5.33
C LEU A 177 -11.48 3.13 6.76
N ILE A 178 -11.30 2.09 7.57
CA ILE A 178 -11.69 2.10 8.99
C ILE A 178 -11.03 3.28 9.72
N LEU A 179 -9.72 3.45 9.56
CA LEU A 179 -8.98 4.54 10.17
C LEU A 179 -9.44 5.91 9.64
N SER A 180 -9.73 6.02 8.34
CA SER A 180 -10.23 7.23 7.68
C SER A 180 -11.57 7.67 8.24
N VAL A 181 -12.52 6.75 8.33
CA VAL A 181 -13.86 7.00 8.91
C VAL A 181 -13.72 7.44 10.36
N ARG A 182 -12.86 6.82 11.15
CA ARG A 182 -12.61 7.23 12.54
C ARG A 182 -12.03 8.63 12.65
N VAL A 183 -11.13 9.02 11.75
CA VAL A 183 -10.60 10.40 11.70
C VAL A 183 -11.70 11.39 11.34
N LEU A 184 -12.59 11.04 10.40
CA LEU A 184 -13.73 11.86 9.99
C LEU A 184 -14.75 12.04 11.13
N LEU A 185 -15.06 10.97 11.87
CA LEU A 185 -16.05 10.95 12.95
C LEU A 185 -15.51 11.38 14.32
N GLY A 186 -14.21 11.32 14.53
CA GLY A 186 -13.55 11.45 15.84
C GLY A 186 -13.62 12.84 16.50
N ARG A 187 -14.30 13.80 15.90
CA ARG A 187 -14.43 15.17 16.45
C ARG A 187 -15.62 15.36 17.40
N ASP A 188 -16.65 14.53 17.29
CA ASP A 188 -17.90 14.76 18.06
C ASP A 188 -17.81 14.33 19.53
N ARG A 189 -16.89 13.41 19.87
CA ARG A 189 -16.79 12.94 21.28
C ARG A 189 -16.10 13.90 22.24
N ARG A 190 -15.21 14.79 21.77
CA ARG A 190 -14.52 15.75 22.65
C ARG A 190 -15.36 16.97 23.00
N THR A 191 -16.32 17.33 22.17
CA THR A 191 -17.25 18.44 22.42
C THR A 191 -18.34 18.08 23.43
N LEU A 192 -18.75 16.80 23.49
CA LEU A 192 -19.79 16.37 24.44
C LEU A 192 -19.29 16.21 25.89
N ILE A 193 -18.00 15.91 26.09
CA ILE A 193 -17.41 15.80 27.44
C ILE A 193 -17.10 17.18 28.05
N GLY A 194 -16.84 18.18 27.21
CA GLY A 194 -16.54 19.55 27.65
C GLY A 194 -17.78 20.34 28.10
N VAL A 195 -19.00 19.90 27.79
CA VAL A 195 -20.25 20.56 28.17
C VAL A 195 -20.81 20.03 29.50
N ALA A 196 -20.38 18.85 29.94
CA ALA A 196 -20.86 18.22 31.18
C ALA A 196 -20.14 18.69 32.45
N HIS A 197 -19.13 19.58 32.35
CA HIS A 197 -18.36 20.12 33.48
C HIS A 197 -18.41 21.66 33.60
N ARG A 198 -19.49 22.28 33.14
CA ARG A 198 -19.76 23.71 33.48
C ARG A 198 -21.07 23.84 34.21
#